data_6c68a58002f0a19e5ffe30bf4b3f491d
#
_entry.id   6c68a58002f0a19e5ffe30bf4b3f491d
#
_cell.length_a   1.000
_cell.length_b   1.000
_cell.length_c   1.000
_cell.angle_alpha   90.00
_cell.angle_beta   90.00
_cell.angle_gamma   90.00
#
_symmetry.space_group_name_H-M   'P 1'
#
loop_
_entity.id
_entity.type
_entity.pdbx_description
1 polymer ?
#
loop_
_entity_poly.entity_id
_entity_poly.type
_entity_poly.pdbx_seq_one_letter_code
_entity_poly.pdbx_strand_id
1 'polypeptide(L)'
;VIIGEADYTCRNLVRHLRGEISHPSAIAGLAYRTPEGGVDFQPEGPKISNLNEIPWVSKTYYKHLYSCYKRYFYGANLNPLIVILSGRGCPNRCSYCVIPQTLNGHVFRMRDPKDVVDELEYIKEHFEDLGEVFFEDDTFTANHRHVKEICEEILRRGLKITWSCNARAD
;
A
#
# COMPACT_ATOMS: atom_id res chain seq x y z
N VAL A 1 -16.68 -4.55 8.83
CA VAL A 1 -15.42 -5.25 8.48
C VAL A 1 -15.22 -5.15 6.97
N ILE A 2 -13.99 -5.04 6.51
CA ILE A 2 -13.64 -5.05 5.10
C ILE A 2 -12.99 -6.39 4.76
N ILE A 3 -13.33 -6.96 3.63
CA ILE A 3 -12.88 -8.25 3.11
C ILE A 3 -12.05 -8.00 1.85
N GLY A 4 -10.84 -8.54 1.81
CA GLY A 4 -9.91 -8.37 0.70
C GLY A 4 -9.24 -6.99 0.66
N GLU A 5 -8.90 -6.50 -0.54
CA GLU A 5 -8.22 -5.22 -0.76
C GLU A 5 -9.16 -4.04 -0.46
N ALA A 6 -8.76 -3.19 0.46
CA ALA A 6 -9.67 -2.26 1.13
C ALA A 6 -10.00 -0.96 0.38
N ASP A 7 -9.19 -0.57 -0.61
CA ASP A 7 -9.22 0.80 -1.18
C ASP A 7 -10.57 1.20 -1.74
N TYR A 8 -11.15 0.39 -2.64
CA TYR A 8 -12.46 0.68 -3.23
C TYR A 8 -13.59 0.53 -2.22
N THR A 9 -13.50 -0.46 -1.32
CA THR A 9 -14.50 -0.67 -0.28
C THR A 9 -14.52 0.50 0.70
N CYS A 10 -13.35 0.98 1.16
CA CYS A 10 -13.24 2.17 2.02
C CYS A 10 -13.80 3.41 1.32
N ARG A 11 -13.42 3.66 0.07
CA ARG A 11 -13.96 4.79 -0.71
C ARG A 11 -15.49 4.74 -0.81
N ASN A 12 -16.03 3.57 -1.12
CA ASN A 12 -17.48 3.40 -1.27
C ASN A 12 -18.20 3.48 0.08
N LEU A 13 -17.59 3.03 1.17
CA LEU A 13 -18.12 3.21 2.51
C LEU A 13 -18.23 4.70 2.88
N VAL A 14 -17.20 5.50 2.59
CA VAL A 14 -17.25 6.95 2.81
C VAL A 14 -18.35 7.60 1.97
N ARG A 15 -18.51 7.17 0.71
CA ARG A 15 -19.61 7.64 -0.16
C ARG A 15 -21.00 7.28 0.39
N HIS A 16 -21.14 6.08 0.95
CA HIS A 16 -22.38 5.68 1.63
C HIS A 16 -22.66 6.59 2.84
N LEU A 17 -21.66 6.83 3.68
CA LEU A 17 -21.81 7.72 4.85
C LEU A 17 -22.14 9.17 4.47
N ARG A 18 -21.81 9.58 3.24
CA ARG A 18 -22.19 10.89 2.66
C ARG A 18 -23.57 10.87 1.98
N GLY A 19 -24.26 9.73 1.95
CA GLY A 19 -25.55 9.58 1.28
C GLY A 19 -25.52 9.40 -0.24
N GLU A 20 -24.31 9.22 -0.82
CA GLU A 20 -24.13 9.01 -2.27
C GLU A 20 -24.46 7.57 -2.70
N ILE A 21 -24.32 6.61 -1.78
CA ILE A 21 -24.70 5.21 -1.93
C ILE A 21 -25.80 4.93 -0.91
N SER A 22 -26.99 4.50 -1.38
CA SER A 22 -28.18 4.40 -0.54
C SER A 22 -28.11 3.29 0.51
N HIS A 23 -27.48 2.14 0.19
CA HIS A 23 -27.47 0.99 1.08
C HIS A 23 -26.08 0.30 1.12
N PRO A 24 -25.61 -0.15 2.30
CA PRO A 24 -24.28 -0.79 2.44
C PRO A 24 -24.18 -2.13 1.67
N SER A 25 -25.29 -2.80 1.33
CA SER A 25 -25.27 -4.01 0.49
C SER A 25 -24.77 -3.78 -0.94
N ALA A 26 -24.73 -2.53 -1.40
CA ALA A 26 -24.16 -2.17 -2.70
C ALA A 26 -22.63 -2.04 -2.67
N ILE A 27 -21.99 -2.26 -1.51
CA ILE A 27 -20.54 -2.07 -1.34
C ILE A 27 -19.85 -3.43 -1.30
N ALA A 28 -19.25 -3.82 -2.41
CA ALA A 28 -18.46 -5.05 -2.48
C ALA A 28 -17.33 -5.06 -1.43
N GLY A 29 -17.08 -6.22 -0.83
CA GLY A 29 -16.08 -6.40 0.21
C GLY A 29 -16.47 -5.85 1.59
N LEU A 30 -17.71 -5.43 1.80
CA LEU A 30 -18.17 -4.93 3.10
C LEU A 30 -18.95 -6.00 3.88
N ALA A 31 -18.61 -6.21 5.16
CA ALA A 31 -19.46 -6.90 6.11
C ALA A 31 -19.95 -5.90 7.17
N TYR A 32 -21.27 -5.90 7.41
CA TYR A 32 -21.93 -4.93 8.30
C TYR A 32 -23.05 -5.57 9.12
N ARG A 33 -23.45 -4.93 10.22
CA ARG A 33 -24.60 -5.37 11.02
C ARG A 33 -25.89 -4.93 10.36
N THR A 34 -26.86 -5.84 10.31
CA THR A 34 -28.23 -5.51 9.87
C THR A 34 -29.04 -4.92 11.04
N PRO A 35 -30.14 -4.19 10.76
CA PRO A 35 -31.01 -3.67 11.80
C PRO A 35 -31.60 -4.77 12.72
N GLU A 36 -31.75 -5.99 12.22
CA GLU A 36 -32.27 -7.15 12.95
C GLU A 36 -31.19 -7.80 13.85
N GLY A 37 -29.96 -7.25 13.88
CA GLY A 37 -28.87 -7.72 14.71
C GLY A 37 -28.01 -8.82 14.10
N GLY A 38 -28.29 -9.23 12.86
CA GLY A 38 -27.48 -10.15 12.07
C GLY A 38 -26.24 -9.48 11.49
N VAL A 39 -25.46 -10.24 10.71
CA VAL A 39 -24.33 -9.75 9.91
C VAL A 39 -24.58 -10.13 8.45
N ASP A 40 -24.48 -9.16 7.56
CA ASP A 40 -24.54 -9.35 6.12
C ASP A 40 -23.12 -9.22 5.52
N PHE A 41 -22.82 -10.08 4.54
CA PHE A 41 -21.48 -10.19 3.91
C PHE A 41 -21.64 -9.94 2.41
N GLN A 42 -20.94 -8.92 1.92
CA GLN A 42 -20.86 -8.71 0.49
C GLN A 42 -19.65 -9.44 -0.10
N PRO A 43 -19.75 -9.97 -1.32
CA PRO A 43 -18.61 -10.60 -2.00
C PRO A 43 -17.39 -9.67 -2.05
N GLU A 44 -16.19 -10.26 -2.03
CA GLU A 44 -14.93 -9.50 -2.17
C GLU A 44 -14.99 -8.55 -3.38
N GLY A 45 -14.54 -7.34 -3.19
CA GLY A 45 -14.46 -6.34 -4.24
C GLY A 45 -13.35 -6.62 -5.25
N PRO A 46 -13.36 -5.92 -6.40
CA PRO A 46 -12.29 -6.05 -7.38
C PRO A 46 -10.97 -5.50 -6.80
N LYS A 47 -9.87 -6.20 -7.10
CA LYS A 47 -8.53 -5.71 -6.82
C LYS A 47 -8.18 -4.55 -7.76
N ILE A 48 -7.41 -3.59 -7.27
CA ILE A 48 -6.94 -2.47 -8.11
C ILE A 48 -5.98 -3.02 -9.15
N SER A 49 -6.30 -2.86 -10.42
CA SER A 49 -5.46 -3.32 -11.52
C SER A 49 -4.30 -2.36 -11.82
N ASN A 50 -4.55 -1.05 -11.74
CA ASN A 50 -3.55 -0.01 -11.96
C ASN A 50 -3.21 0.69 -10.64
N LEU A 51 -2.08 0.32 -10.04
CA LEU A 51 -1.65 0.88 -8.77
C LEU A 51 -1.23 2.37 -8.85
N ASN A 52 -0.97 2.91 -10.03
CA ASN A 52 -0.65 4.34 -10.21
C ASN A 52 -1.87 5.26 -9.99
N GLU A 53 -3.09 4.69 -9.93
CA GLU A 53 -4.30 5.45 -9.58
C GLU A 53 -4.43 5.71 -8.07
N ILE A 54 -3.64 5.01 -7.25
CA ILE A 54 -3.65 5.20 -5.80
C ILE A 54 -2.84 6.45 -5.45
N PRO A 55 -3.41 7.38 -4.67
CA PRO A 55 -2.63 8.50 -4.17
C PRO A 55 -1.40 8.04 -3.39
N TRP A 56 -0.29 8.74 -3.53
CA TRP A 56 0.92 8.46 -2.76
C TRP A 56 0.64 8.52 -1.26
N VAL A 57 1.04 7.48 -0.56
CA VAL A 57 0.85 7.39 0.89
C VAL A 57 1.68 8.47 1.61
N SER A 58 2.83 8.85 1.07
CA SER A 58 3.67 9.94 1.56
C SER A 58 2.94 11.28 1.66
N LYS A 59 2.05 11.59 0.71
CA LYS A 59 1.19 12.80 0.77
C LYS A 59 0.19 12.74 1.94
N THR A 60 -0.30 11.55 2.26
CA THR A 60 -1.16 11.34 3.45
C THR A 60 -0.36 11.52 4.74
N TYR A 61 0.86 10.98 4.81
CA TYR A 61 1.77 11.23 5.93
C TYR A 61 2.05 12.72 6.10
N TYR A 62 2.41 13.41 5.04
CA TYR A 62 2.70 14.84 5.09
C TYR A 62 1.49 15.65 5.56
N LYS A 63 0.31 15.39 5.02
CA LYS A 63 -0.91 16.13 5.32
C LYS A 63 -1.45 15.90 6.73
N HIS A 64 -1.38 14.67 7.23
CA HIS A 64 -2.11 14.26 8.43
C HIS A 64 -1.22 13.79 9.59
N LEU A 65 0.01 13.37 9.32
CA LEU A 65 0.88 12.75 10.31
C LEU A 65 2.22 13.48 10.48
N TYR A 66 2.50 14.54 9.70
CA TYR A 66 3.81 15.20 9.71
C TYR A 66 4.27 15.65 11.10
N SER A 67 3.36 16.16 11.93
CA SER A 67 3.67 16.60 13.30
C SER A 67 4.04 15.45 14.24
N CYS A 68 3.75 14.21 13.90
CA CYS A 68 3.94 13.05 14.78
C CYS A 68 4.61 11.84 14.11
N TYR A 69 4.95 11.88 12.81
CA TYR A 69 5.52 10.71 12.12
C TYR A 69 6.81 10.21 12.78
N LYS A 70 7.61 11.08 13.38
CA LYS A 70 8.82 10.74 14.13
C LYS A 70 8.57 9.89 15.40
N ARG A 71 7.31 9.75 15.82
CA ARG A 71 6.92 8.93 16.98
C ARG A 71 6.60 7.48 16.59
N TYR A 72 6.42 7.22 15.30
CA TYR A 72 6.15 5.86 14.83
C TYR A 72 7.47 5.09 14.73
N PHE A 73 7.44 3.89 15.27
CA PHE A 73 8.57 2.98 15.31
C PHE A 73 8.20 1.70 14.55
N TYR A 74 9.06 1.24 13.67
CA TYR A 74 8.85 0.00 12.93
C TYR A 74 10.11 -0.86 12.99
N GLY A 75 10.02 -1.94 13.77
CA GLY A 75 11.02 -3.02 13.82
C GLY A 75 12.48 -2.58 13.95
N ALA A 76 13.34 -3.17 13.15
CA ALA A 76 14.78 -2.94 13.11
C ALA A 76 15.21 -1.86 12.08
N ASN A 77 14.24 -1.11 11.56
CA ASN A 77 14.47 -0.08 10.55
C ASN A 77 15.10 1.19 11.13
N LEU A 78 15.71 2.01 10.26
CA LEU A 78 16.22 3.32 10.63
C LEU A 78 15.06 4.32 10.76
N ASN A 79 14.81 4.75 11.99
CA ASN A 79 13.72 5.67 12.30
C ASN A 79 14.20 7.13 12.37
N PRO A 80 13.33 8.13 12.06
CA PRO A 80 11.95 7.99 11.58
C PRO A 80 11.90 7.48 10.14
N LEU A 81 10.84 6.75 9.79
CA LEU A 81 10.68 6.19 8.46
C LEU A 81 9.32 6.52 7.82
N ILE A 82 9.30 6.46 6.50
CA ILE A 82 8.07 6.51 5.72
C ILE A 82 7.90 5.16 5.00
N VAL A 83 6.71 4.58 5.13
CA VAL A 83 6.36 3.31 4.47
C VAL A 83 5.67 3.62 3.15
N ILE A 84 6.13 2.99 2.07
CA ILE A 84 5.51 3.08 0.73
C ILE A 84 5.38 1.69 0.10
N LEU A 85 4.70 1.62 -1.04
CA LEU A 85 4.55 0.40 -1.83
C LEU A 85 5.01 0.66 -3.27
N SER A 86 5.81 -0.24 -3.82
CA SER A 86 6.12 -0.28 -5.26
C SER A 86 5.21 -1.25 -6.00
N GLY A 87 4.65 -2.23 -5.30
CA GLY A 87 3.75 -3.22 -5.83
C GLY A 87 2.90 -3.89 -4.75
N ARG A 88 1.93 -4.68 -5.17
CA ARG A 88 1.05 -5.48 -4.31
C ARG A 88 0.87 -6.88 -4.87
N GLY A 89 0.78 -7.86 -3.97
CA GLY A 89 0.63 -9.27 -4.28
C GLY A 89 1.95 -10.01 -4.29
N CYS A 90 1.89 -11.31 -4.05
CA CYS A 90 3.07 -12.17 -4.04
C CYS A 90 2.77 -13.47 -4.80
N PRO A 91 3.55 -13.82 -5.84
CA PRO A 91 3.31 -15.03 -6.61
C PRO A 91 3.63 -16.32 -5.86
N ASN A 92 4.33 -16.20 -4.73
CA ASN A 92 4.78 -17.36 -3.95
C ASN A 92 3.62 -18.00 -3.19
N ARG A 93 3.76 -19.28 -2.86
CA ARG A 93 2.76 -20.11 -2.16
C ARG A 93 3.34 -20.70 -0.89
N CYS A 94 3.98 -19.86 -0.06
CA CYS A 94 4.54 -20.30 1.22
C CYS A 94 3.44 -20.82 2.14
N SER A 95 3.63 -22.01 2.70
CA SER A 95 2.60 -22.72 3.45
C SER A 95 2.13 -22.01 4.73
N TYR A 96 2.94 -21.12 5.27
CA TYR A 96 2.66 -20.35 6.48
C TYR A 96 2.11 -18.94 6.21
N CYS A 97 2.18 -18.46 4.96
CA CYS A 97 1.84 -17.08 4.63
C CYS A 97 0.35 -16.95 4.25
N VAL A 98 -0.35 -16.04 4.91
CA VAL A 98 -1.77 -15.79 4.66
C VAL A 98 -2.02 -14.57 3.76
N ILE A 99 -1.00 -13.74 3.52
CA ILE A 99 -1.17 -12.43 2.85
C ILE A 99 -1.76 -12.56 1.44
N PRO A 100 -1.25 -13.43 0.55
CA PRO A 100 -1.81 -13.56 -0.79
C PRO A 100 -3.26 -14.07 -0.80
N GLN A 101 -3.64 -14.91 0.19
CA GLN A 101 -4.98 -15.46 0.30
C GLN A 101 -6.00 -14.46 0.86
N THR A 102 -5.56 -13.51 1.68
CA THR A 102 -6.46 -12.63 2.44
C THR A 102 -6.51 -11.20 1.92
N LEU A 103 -5.44 -10.70 1.31
CA LEU A 103 -5.32 -9.28 0.93
C LEU A 103 -5.02 -9.10 -0.57
N ASN A 104 -3.75 -9.25 -0.94
CA ASN A 104 -3.24 -8.74 -2.21
C ASN A 104 -3.30 -9.74 -3.39
N GLY A 105 -3.54 -11.05 -3.11
CA GLY A 105 -3.58 -12.11 -4.12
C GLY A 105 -2.20 -12.57 -4.60
N HIS A 106 -2.22 -13.58 -5.50
CA HIS A 106 -1.00 -14.22 -6.03
C HIS A 106 -0.43 -13.56 -7.29
N VAL A 107 -1.03 -12.47 -7.75
CA VAL A 107 -0.52 -11.73 -8.92
C VAL A 107 0.18 -10.46 -8.43
N PHE A 108 1.47 -10.35 -8.70
CA PHE A 108 2.22 -9.14 -8.38
C PHE A 108 1.85 -8.03 -9.37
N ARG A 109 1.21 -6.98 -8.88
CA ARG A 109 0.83 -5.77 -9.62
C ARG A 109 1.79 -4.66 -9.24
N MET A 110 2.29 -3.91 -10.21
CA MET A 110 3.38 -2.95 -10.03
C MET A 110 2.90 -1.53 -10.32
N ARG A 111 3.47 -0.57 -9.62
CA ARG A 111 3.47 0.85 -10.00
C ARG A 111 4.50 1.09 -11.11
N ASP A 112 4.34 2.17 -11.83
CA ASP A 112 5.40 2.64 -12.75
C ASP A 112 6.67 2.95 -11.93
N PRO A 113 7.85 2.44 -12.34
CA PRO A 113 9.11 2.74 -11.65
C PRO A 113 9.40 4.24 -11.51
N LYS A 114 9.01 5.05 -12.50
CA LYS A 114 9.17 6.51 -12.43
C LYS A 114 8.26 7.12 -11.36
N ASP A 115 7.00 6.68 -11.28
CA ASP A 115 6.05 7.12 -10.25
C ASP A 115 6.53 6.76 -8.83
N VAL A 116 7.15 5.59 -8.67
CA VAL A 116 7.78 5.19 -7.40
C VAL A 116 8.93 6.15 -7.04
N VAL A 117 9.79 6.47 -7.98
CA VAL A 117 10.94 7.37 -7.73
C VAL A 117 10.50 8.82 -7.57
N ASP A 118 9.43 9.26 -8.25
CA ASP A 118 8.80 10.56 -8.00
C ASP A 118 8.32 10.69 -6.56
N GLU A 119 7.75 9.61 -5.98
CA GLU A 119 7.36 9.58 -4.57
C GLU A 119 8.59 9.61 -3.64
N LEU A 120 9.67 8.92 -3.98
CA LEU A 120 10.93 9.00 -3.21
C LEU A 120 11.53 10.41 -3.21
N GLU A 121 11.51 11.11 -4.35
CA GLU A 121 11.93 12.53 -4.42
C GLU A 121 11.06 13.41 -3.55
N TYR A 122 9.72 13.26 -3.68
CA TYR A 122 8.78 13.98 -2.82
C TYR A 122 9.05 13.76 -1.33
N ILE A 123 9.32 12.51 -0.91
CA ILE A 123 9.65 12.19 0.48
C ILE A 123 10.93 12.90 0.89
N LYS A 124 11.97 12.83 0.06
CA LYS A 124 13.26 13.47 0.32
C LYS A 124 13.16 14.98 0.50
N GLU A 125 12.27 15.62 -0.26
CA GLU A 125 12.06 17.07 -0.21
C GLU A 125 11.23 17.53 0.99
N HIS A 126 10.29 16.69 1.46
CA HIS A 126 9.28 17.12 2.42
C HIS A 126 9.46 16.57 3.84
N PHE A 127 10.31 15.56 4.03
CA PHE A 127 10.52 14.96 5.35
C PHE A 127 11.96 15.15 5.82
N GLU A 128 12.15 16.08 6.75
CA GLU A 128 13.43 16.32 7.39
C GLU A 128 13.80 15.20 8.36
N ASP A 129 15.11 14.94 8.52
CA ASP A 129 15.64 13.92 9.45
C ASP A 129 15.11 12.50 9.20
N LEU A 130 14.71 12.19 7.97
CA LEU A 130 14.28 10.85 7.60
C LEU A 130 15.43 9.84 7.74
N GLY A 131 15.20 8.76 8.49
CA GLY A 131 16.14 7.65 8.60
C GLY A 131 16.17 6.82 7.33
N GLU A 132 14.99 6.33 6.91
CA GLU A 132 14.84 5.58 5.65
C GLU A 132 13.42 5.60 5.08
N VAL A 133 13.28 5.15 3.84
CA VAL A 133 12.00 4.74 3.24
C VAL A 133 11.93 3.22 3.25
N PHE A 134 10.82 2.66 3.72
CA PHE A 134 10.59 1.23 3.73
C PHE A 134 9.57 0.81 2.69
N PHE A 135 9.96 -0.09 1.78
CA PHE A 135 9.05 -0.71 0.83
C PHE A 135 8.34 -1.89 1.50
N GLU A 136 7.07 -1.69 1.87
CA GLU A 136 6.20 -2.70 2.51
C GLU A 136 5.54 -3.63 1.49
N ASP A 137 6.15 -3.82 0.35
CA ASP A 137 5.71 -4.80 -0.64
C ASP A 137 5.70 -6.21 -0.01
N ASP A 138 4.74 -7.05 -0.37
CA ASP A 138 4.69 -8.46 0.09
C ASP A 138 5.99 -9.21 -0.23
N THR A 139 6.63 -8.89 -1.35
CA THR A 139 7.98 -9.29 -1.73
C THR A 139 8.47 -8.32 -2.81
N PHE A 140 9.30 -7.36 -2.45
CA PHE A 140 9.83 -6.33 -3.37
C PHE A 140 10.53 -6.95 -4.57
N THR A 141 11.24 -8.06 -4.37
CA THR A 141 11.99 -8.79 -5.42
C THR A 141 11.12 -9.74 -6.26
N ALA A 142 9.79 -9.73 -6.12
CA ALA A 142 8.89 -10.60 -6.88
C ALA A 142 9.03 -10.43 -8.41
N ASN A 143 9.45 -9.26 -8.86
CA ASN A 143 9.78 -8.99 -10.26
C ASN A 143 11.14 -8.28 -10.35
N HIS A 144 12.18 -9.02 -10.71
CA HIS A 144 13.55 -8.51 -10.77
C HIS A 144 13.73 -7.37 -11.78
N ARG A 145 12.97 -7.39 -12.88
CA ARG A 145 13.01 -6.30 -13.88
C ARG A 145 12.48 -5.00 -13.28
N HIS A 146 11.36 -5.07 -12.57
CA HIS A 146 10.77 -3.90 -11.89
C HIS A 146 11.74 -3.28 -10.87
N VAL A 147 12.36 -4.12 -10.03
CA VAL A 147 13.38 -3.67 -9.07
C VAL A 147 14.55 -2.98 -9.78
N LYS A 148 15.04 -3.59 -10.85
CA LYS A 148 16.14 -3.03 -11.64
C LYS A 148 15.77 -1.65 -12.21
N GLU A 149 14.58 -1.51 -12.80
CA GLU A 149 14.08 -0.26 -13.37
C GLU A 149 13.96 0.85 -12.30
N ILE A 150 13.49 0.52 -11.07
CA ILE A 150 13.48 1.46 -9.94
C ILE A 150 14.90 1.88 -9.56
N CYS A 151 15.81 0.93 -9.39
CA CYS A 151 17.20 1.23 -9.02
C CYS A 151 17.91 2.08 -10.10
N GLU A 152 17.73 1.75 -11.38
CA GLU A 152 18.28 2.53 -12.49
C GLU A 152 17.73 3.96 -12.51
N GLU A 153 16.45 4.13 -12.22
CA GLU A 153 15.85 5.46 -12.17
C GLU A 153 16.34 6.28 -10.96
N ILE A 154 16.52 5.67 -9.79
CA ILE A 154 17.15 6.29 -8.61
C ILE A 154 18.56 6.78 -8.97
N LEU A 155 19.38 5.92 -9.60
CA LEU A 155 20.74 6.24 -10.01
C LEU A 155 20.77 7.34 -11.07
N ARG A 156 19.90 7.27 -12.07
CA ARG A 156 19.80 8.26 -13.14
C ARG A 156 19.48 9.67 -12.61
N ARG A 157 18.65 9.76 -11.57
CA ARG A 157 18.33 11.04 -10.90
C ARG A 157 19.37 11.48 -9.88
N GLY A 158 20.34 10.63 -9.56
CA GLY A 158 21.32 10.89 -8.50
C GLY A 158 20.68 11.03 -7.12
N LEU A 159 19.53 10.38 -6.90
CA LEU A 159 18.77 10.49 -5.66
C LEU A 159 19.48 9.76 -4.53
N LYS A 160 19.93 10.52 -3.53
CA LYS A 160 20.56 9.99 -2.31
C LYS A 160 19.51 9.82 -1.23
N ILE A 161 19.02 8.61 -1.08
CA ILE A 161 18.02 8.23 -0.08
C ILE A 161 18.35 6.83 0.45
N THR A 162 18.20 6.64 1.75
CA THR A 162 18.31 5.32 2.37
C THR A 162 16.96 4.62 2.27
N TRP A 163 16.95 3.36 1.88
CA TRP A 163 15.73 2.56 1.81
C TRP A 163 15.99 1.09 2.11
N SER A 164 14.95 0.41 2.55
CA SER A 164 14.94 -1.03 2.79
C SER A 164 13.64 -1.66 2.29
N CYS A 165 13.58 -2.96 2.23
CA CYS A 165 12.41 -3.68 1.71
C CYS A 165 12.29 -5.09 2.27
N ASN A 166 11.10 -5.67 2.16
CA ASN A 166 10.90 -7.11 2.32
C ASN A 166 11.30 -7.84 1.06
N ALA A 167 12.19 -8.81 1.17
CA ALA A 167 12.66 -9.61 0.05
C ALA A 167 12.84 -11.08 0.45
N ARG A 168 12.74 -11.98 -0.52
CA ARG A 168 13.12 -13.38 -0.35
C ARG A 168 14.60 -13.54 -0.66
N ALA A 169 15.23 -14.53 -0.05
CA ALA A 169 16.65 -14.84 -0.24
C ALA A 169 16.94 -15.79 -1.42
N ASP A 170 15.89 -16.30 -2.10
CA ASP A 170 15.95 -17.27 -3.19
C ASP A 170 15.52 -16.65 -4.53
#